data_cc02208b0699c880aaa8ae4b47ac6553
#
_entry.id   cc02208b0699c880aaa8ae4b47ac6553
#
_cell.length_a   1.000
_cell.length_b   1.000
_cell.length_c   1.000
_cell.angle_alpha   90.00
_cell.angle_beta   90.00
_cell.angle_gamma   90.00
#
_symmetry.space_group_name_H-M   'P 1'
#
loop_
_entity.id
_entity.type
_entity.pdbx_description
1 polymer ?
#
loop_
_entity_poly.entity_id
_entity_poly.type
_entity_poly.pdbx_seq_one_letter_code
_entity_poly.pdbx_strand_id
1 'polypeptide(L)'
;YEMSASLVGSEMCIRDRPDIKASGRRVLVNLMDSLKPNTTYTIDFSDAIVDNNEGNPLGNYSFSFSTGETIDTLEVSGTVLAAADLEPVKGMMVGLHVDLDDSAFAKKPFDRVSRTDSRGRFTIRGIAPGKYHIFGLMDGNQNYLYDSKTEMIAFSDSIIVPSMEAAMRQDTLWKDTVTIDTIKTVGYTRFLPDDIILRAFKGINDRQYLSKSERDKENHFVLSFSAPADTLPTLKGLNFDEKDAFIIETTPRNDSICYWIKDSLVYQMDTLEVQLDYLYTDTLNQLVPKTDTIYLANKLTREQREKLQKKANEEKEKERKKREKKGDTIRVEPTRFLTMNVDAPSAFDIYRNIYLSFEEPIASID
;
A
#
# COMPACT_ATOMS: atom_id res chain seq x y z
N TYR A 1 -22.95 -3.23 6.78
CA TYR A 1 -21.98 -4.01 6.00
C TYR A 1 -22.05 -3.51 4.56
N GLU A 2 -20.99 -2.89 4.08
CA GLU A 2 -20.88 -2.53 2.67
C GLU A 2 -20.40 -3.76 1.91
N MET A 3 -21.26 -4.31 1.07
CA MET A 3 -20.85 -5.31 0.08
C MET A 3 -20.37 -4.57 -1.17
N SER A 4 -19.17 -4.83 -1.63
CA SER A 4 -18.67 -4.33 -2.90
C SER A 4 -18.80 -5.41 -3.96
N ALA A 5 -19.50 -5.13 -5.05
CA ALA A 5 -19.50 -5.95 -6.25
C ALA A 5 -19.02 -5.09 -7.42
N SER A 6 -18.26 -5.67 -8.34
CA SER A 6 -17.92 -5.05 -9.60
C SER A 6 -18.66 -5.72 -10.74
N LEU A 7 -19.28 -4.94 -11.60
CA LEU A 7 -19.93 -5.43 -12.80
C LEU A 7 -19.03 -5.14 -14.01
N VAL A 8 -18.71 -6.18 -14.77
CA VAL A 8 -17.83 -6.07 -15.93
C VAL A 8 -18.51 -6.65 -17.17
N GLY A 9 -18.55 -5.87 -18.23
CA GLY A 9 -19.01 -6.30 -19.56
C GLY A 9 -17.98 -5.95 -20.63
N SER A 10 -18.00 -6.64 -21.78
CA SER A 10 -17.10 -6.33 -22.90
C SER A 10 -17.38 -4.92 -23.41
N GLU A 11 -16.49 -3.98 -23.15
CA GLU A 11 -16.47 -2.58 -23.54
C GLU A 11 -16.98 -1.51 -22.53
N MET A 12 -17.33 -1.85 -21.29
CA MET A 12 -17.63 -0.77 -20.33
C MET A 12 -17.36 -1.18 -18.89
N CYS A 13 -16.41 -0.53 -18.26
CA CYS A 13 -16.44 -0.33 -16.82
C CYS A 13 -17.66 0.53 -16.52
N ILE A 14 -18.58 0.02 -15.74
CA ILE A 14 -19.74 0.78 -15.30
C ILE A 14 -19.24 1.88 -14.38
N ARG A 15 -19.43 3.12 -14.80
CA ARG A 15 -19.02 4.32 -14.08
C ARG A 15 -19.80 4.49 -12.77
N ASP A 16 -21.02 3.96 -12.74
CA ASP A 16 -21.88 4.04 -11.58
C ASP A 16 -21.92 2.68 -10.87
N ARG A 17 -21.61 2.72 -9.57
CA ARG A 17 -21.64 1.52 -8.72
C ARG A 17 -23.06 0.97 -8.69
N PRO A 18 -23.27 -0.35 -8.91
CA PRO A 18 -24.58 -0.94 -8.74
C PRO A 18 -25.06 -0.75 -7.29
N ASP A 19 -26.34 -0.47 -7.10
CA ASP A 19 -26.94 -0.41 -5.76
C ASP A 19 -27.19 -1.85 -5.27
N ILE A 20 -26.44 -2.27 -4.26
CA ILE A 20 -26.47 -3.62 -3.72
C ILE A 20 -27.14 -3.60 -2.35
N LYS A 21 -28.20 -4.39 -2.20
CA LYS A 21 -28.94 -4.53 -0.96
C LYS A 21 -29.03 -5.99 -0.54
N ALA A 22 -28.61 -6.27 0.68
CA ALA A 22 -28.87 -7.57 1.32
C ALA A 22 -30.21 -7.52 2.08
N SER A 23 -31.07 -8.50 1.84
CA SER A 23 -32.33 -8.65 2.56
C SER A 23 -32.58 -10.13 2.88
N GLY A 24 -32.34 -10.51 4.14
CA GLY A 24 -32.45 -11.88 4.60
C GLY A 24 -31.48 -12.82 3.85
N ARG A 25 -32.03 -13.72 3.02
CA ARG A 25 -31.25 -14.67 2.20
C ARG A 25 -31.10 -14.23 0.73
N ARG A 26 -31.37 -12.98 0.44
CA ARG A 26 -31.34 -12.45 -0.93
C ARG A 26 -30.38 -11.28 -1.01
N VAL A 27 -29.62 -11.25 -2.11
CA VAL A 27 -28.84 -10.10 -2.53
C VAL A 27 -29.53 -9.51 -3.75
N LEU A 28 -29.93 -8.26 -3.64
CA LEU A 28 -30.53 -7.50 -4.74
C LEU A 28 -29.47 -6.59 -5.32
N VAL A 29 -29.22 -6.72 -6.61
CA VAL A 29 -28.28 -5.89 -7.36
C VAL A 29 -29.10 -5.07 -8.37
N ASN A 30 -29.16 -3.78 -8.18
CA ASN A 30 -29.81 -2.87 -9.11
C ASN A 30 -28.74 -2.28 -10.04
N LEU A 31 -28.86 -2.59 -11.33
CA LEU A 31 -27.99 -2.02 -12.35
C LEU A 31 -28.53 -0.65 -12.73
N MET A 32 -27.71 0.38 -12.62
CA MET A 32 -28.11 1.76 -12.89
C MET A 32 -27.99 2.11 -14.37
N ASP A 33 -27.09 1.44 -15.10
CA ASP A 33 -26.83 1.68 -16.51
C ASP A 33 -27.65 0.74 -17.44
N SER A 34 -27.90 1.22 -18.65
CA SER A 34 -28.49 0.38 -19.70
C SER A 34 -27.48 -0.63 -20.21
N LEU A 35 -27.90 -1.90 -20.25
CA LEU A 35 -27.06 -2.98 -20.73
C LEU A 35 -26.96 -2.98 -22.26
N LYS A 36 -25.75 -3.27 -22.77
CA LYS A 36 -25.54 -3.45 -24.22
C LYS A 36 -26.14 -4.76 -24.70
N PRO A 37 -26.67 -4.83 -25.92
CA PRO A 37 -27.16 -6.09 -26.49
C PRO A 37 -25.99 -7.04 -26.79
N ASN A 38 -26.31 -8.34 -26.83
CA ASN A 38 -25.38 -9.43 -27.16
C ASN A 38 -24.08 -9.41 -26.34
N THR A 39 -24.17 -9.06 -25.05
CA THR A 39 -23.01 -8.91 -24.18
C THR A 39 -23.15 -9.80 -22.94
N THR A 40 -22.10 -10.52 -22.61
CA THR A 40 -22.00 -11.28 -21.35
C THR A 40 -21.52 -10.33 -20.24
N TYR A 41 -22.25 -10.29 -19.14
CA TYR A 41 -21.93 -9.54 -17.94
C TYR A 41 -21.60 -10.49 -16.80
N THR A 42 -20.60 -10.12 -15.99
CA THR A 42 -20.24 -10.87 -14.80
C THR A 42 -20.26 -9.94 -13.59
N ILE A 43 -21.01 -10.30 -12.56
CA ILE A 43 -20.99 -9.65 -11.26
C ILE A 43 -20.05 -10.46 -10.39
N ASP A 44 -18.92 -9.86 -10.04
CA ASP A 44 -17.93 -10.47 -9.16
C ASP A 44 -18.13 -9.98 -7.73
N PHE A 45 -18.49 -10.89 -6.83
CA PHE A 45 -18.65 -10.61 -5.41
C PHE A 45 -17.37 -10.88 -4.62
N SER A 46 -16.36 -11.52 -5.22
CA SER A 46 -15.12 -11.91 -4.53
C SER A 46 -15.40 -12.54 -3.16
N ASP A 47 -14.90 -11.93 -2.10
CA ASP A 47 -15.10 -12.32 -0.70
C ASP A 47 -16.22 -11.52 0.01
N ALA A 48 -17.02 -10.73 -0.72
CA ALA A 48 -18.02 -9.85 -0.12
C ALA A 48 -19.25 -10.59 0.45
N ILE A 49 -19.52 -11.81 -0.03
CA ILE A 49 -20.59 -12.64 0.52
C ILE A 49 -20.02 -13.49 1.64
N VAL A 50 -20.45 -13.20 2.87
CA VAL A 50 -20.01 -13.90 4.06
C VAL A 50 -21.22 -14.51 4.78
N ASP A 51 -21.01 -15.60 5.52
CA ASP A 51 -22.06 -16.12 6.38
C ASP A 51 -22.36 -15.16 7.55
N ASN A 52 -23.58 -15.26 8.07
CA ASN A 52 -24.04 -14.32 9.10
C ASN A 52 -23.58 -14.70 10.52
N ASN A 53 -23.04 -15.89 10.73
CA ASN A 53 -22.69 -16.39 12.07
C ASN A 53 -21.19 -16.19 12.35
N GLU A 54 -20.34 -16.67 11.46
CA GLU A 54 -18.89 -16.72 11.66
C GLU A 54 -18.14 -15.72 10.78
N GLY A 55 -18.83 -15.12 9.79
CA GLY A 55 -18.22 -14.18 8.86
C GLY A 55 -17.30 -14.84 7.82
N ASN A 56 -17.41 -16.16 7.63
CA ASN A 56 -16.61 -16.87 6.65
C ASN A 56 -17.03 -16.47 5.23
N PRO A 57 -16.09 -16.06 4.36
CA PRO A 57 -16.42 -15.70 2.99
C PRO A 57 -16.78 -16.94 2.16
N LEU A 58 -17.79 -16.79 1.28
CA LEU A 58 -18.10 -17.80 0.26
C LEU A 58 -16.93 -18.02 -0.70
N GLY A 59 -16.12 -16.98 -0.91
CA GLY A 59 -14.90 -16.98 -1.71
C GLY A 59 -15.14 -17.00 -3.20
N ASN A 60 -14.59 -16.06 -3.93
CA ASN A 60 -14.57 -15.98 -5.40
C ASN A 60 -15.92 -16.26 -6.09
N TYR A 61 -17.02 -15.85 -5.46
CA TYR A 61 -18.34 -16.04 -6.06
C TYR A 61 -18.61 -14.99 -7.12
N SER A 62 -18.95 -15.42 -8.31
CA SER A 62 -19.39 -14.56 -9.40
C SER A 62 -20.65 -15.08 -10.05
N PHE A 63 -21.47 -14.18 -10.58
CA PHE A 63 -22.70 -14.47 -11.31
C PHE A 63 -22.61 -13.87 -12.70
N SER A 64 -22.73 -14.73 -13.73
CA SER A 64 -22.68 -14.30 -15.13
C SER A 64 -24.05 -14.45 -15.78
N PHE A 65 -24.43 -13.48 -16.62
CA PHE A 65 -25.63 -13.50 -17.45
C PHE A 65 -25.32 -12.81 -18.79
N SER A 66 -26.15 -13.07 -19.80
CA SER A 66 -26.01 -12.47 -21.13
C SER A 66 -27.30 -11.76 -21.54
N THR A 67 -27.11 -10.65 -22.25
CA THR A 67 -28.21 -9.97 -22.96
C THR A 67 -28.43 -10.51 -24.37
N GLY A 68 -27.63 -11.50 -24.80
CA GLY A 68 -27.73 -12.22 -26.05
C GLY A 68 -28.14 -13.70 -25.84
N GLU A 69 -28.10 -14.48 -26.93
CA GLU A 69 -28.45 -15.89 -26.91
C GLU A 69 -27.35 -16.79 -26.32
N THR A 70 -26.13 -16.32 -26.28
CA THR A 70 -24.98 -17.08 -25.81
C THR A 70 -24.32 -16.40 -24.59
N ILE A 71 -23.74 -17.22 -23.72
CA ILE A 71 -22.92 -16.75 -22.57
C ILE A 71 -21.50 -17.21 -22.83
N ASP A 72 -20.54 -16.25 -22.70
CA ASP A 72 -19.13 -16.58 -22.68
C ASP A 72 -18.79 -17.33 -21.40
N THR A 73 -18.12 -18.48 -21.53
CA THR A 73 -17.90 -19.40 -20.40
C THR A 73 -16.45 -19.65 -20.07
N LEU A 74 -15.52 -19.11 -20.87
CA LEU A 74 -14.09 -19.31 -20.60
C LEU A 74 -13.65 -18.56 -19.34
N GLU A 75 -12.66 -19.12 -18.67
CA GLU A 75 -12.08 -18.56 -17.45
C GLU A 75 -10.56 -18.57 -17.54
N VAL A 76 -9.92 -17.64 -16.85
CA VAL A 76 -8.49 -17.65 -16.55
C VAL A 76 -8.27 -17.38 -15.08
N SER A 77 -7.27 -18.00 -14.50
CA SER A 77 -6.98 -17.82 -13.09
C SER A 77 -5.48 -17.77 -12.79
N GLY A 78 -5.15 -17.24 -11.63
CA GLY A 78 -3.78 -17.10 -11.22
C GLY A 78 -3.63 -16.45 -9.84
N THR A 79 -2.43 -15.98 -9.58
CA THR A 79 -2.05 -15.36 -8.31
C THR A 79 -1.25 -14.09 -8.55
N VAL A 80 -1.50 -13.07 -7.74
CA VAL A 80 -0.71 -11.85 -7.70
C VAL A 80 0.14 -11.83 -6.45
N LEU A 81 1.44 -11.67 -6.64
CA LEU A 81 2.45 -11.59 -5.58
C LEU A 81 3.16 -10.23 -5.66
N ALA A 82 3.50 -9.66 -4.53
CA ALA A 82 4.34 -8.47 -4.50
C ALA A 82 5.75 -8.82 -5.02
N ALA A 83 6.32 -7.96 -5.86
CA ALA A 83 7.64 -8.22 -6.44
C ALA A 83 8.78 -8.13 -5.42
N ALA A 84 8.58 -7.41 -4.31
CA ALA A 84 9.60 -7.16 -3.28
C ALA A 84 9.86 -8.38 -2.38
N ASP A 85 8.80 -9.09 -1.96
CA ASP A 85 8.83 -10.12 -0.92
C ASP A 85 8.08 -11.39 -1.28
N LEU A 86 7.39 -11.40 -2.43
CA LEU A 86 6.54 -12.48 -2.92
C LEU A 86 5.31 -12.76 -2.03
N GLU A 87 4.94 -11.81 -1.18
CA GLU A 87 3.72 -11.91 -0.40
C GLU A 87 2.47 -11.73 -1.27
N PRO A 88 1.35 -12.41 -0.96
CA PRO A 88 0.11 -12.29 -1.71
C PRO A 88 -0.49 -10.87 -1.67
N VAL A 89 -0.85 -10.32 -2.81
CA VAL A 89 -1.48 -9.00 -2.90
C VAL A 89 -2.99 -9.14 -2.90
N LYS A 90 -3.63 -8.69 -1.82
CA LYS A 90 -5.09 -8.71 -1.65
C LYS A 90 -5.74 -7.48 -2.28
N GLY A 91 -6.92 -7.67 -2.90
CA GLY A 91 -7.80 -6.58 -3.37
C GLY A 91 -7.32 -5.88 -4.63
N MET A 92 -6.25 -6.35 -5.27
CA MET A 92 -5.79 -5.85 -6.56
C MET A 92 -6.80 -6.24 -7.64
N MET A 93 -7.16 -5.28 -8.46
CA MET A 93 -7.99 -5.50 -9.64
C MET A 93 -7.11 -6.12 -10.74
N VAL A 94 -7.48 -7.29 -11.23
CA VAL A 94 -6.80 -7.98 -12.34
C VAL A 94 -7.75 -8.01 -13.52
N GLY A 95 -7.28 -7.50 -14.65
CA GLY A 95 -8.14 -7.36 -15.84
C GLY A 95 -7.46 -7.78 -17.13
N LEU A 96 -8.31 -8.03 -18.11
CA LEU A 96 -7.94 -8.36 -19.48
C LEU A 96 -8.27 -7.22 -20.42
N HIS A 97 -7.39 -6.98 -21.39
CA HIS A 97 -7.62 -6.11 -22.54
C HIS A 97 -7.63 -6.92 -23.83
N VAL A 98 -8.65 -6.71 -24.66
CA VAL A 98 -8.71 -7.20 -26.05
C VAL A 98 -7.73 -6.41 -26.94
N ASP A 99 -7.59 -5.12 -26.63
CA ASP A 99 -6.61 -4.27 -27.30
C ASP A 99 -5.20 -4.66 -26.84
N LEU A 100 -4.39 -5.14 -27.78
CA LEU A 100 -3.04 -5.60 -27.52
C LEU A 100 -1.99 -4.48 -27.56
N ASP A 101 -2.40 -3.21 -27.64
CA ASP A 101 -1.51 -2.07 -27.48
C ASP A 101 -1.23 -1.82 -26.01
N ASP A 102 0.03 -1.71 -25.63
CA ASP A 102 0.44 -1.46 -24.23
C ASP A 102 -0.16 -0.18 -23.64
N SER A 103 -0.46 0.81 -24.49
CA SER A 103 -1.11 2.04 -24.08
C SER A 103 -2.58 1.87 -23.69
N ALA A 104 -3.20 0.74 -24.00
CA ALA A 104 -4.59 0.46 -23.65
C ALA A 104 -4.79 0.49 -22.14
N PHE A 105 -3.82 -0.03 -21.36
CA PHE A 105 -3.86 -0.04 -19.90
C PHE A 105 -4.01 1.34 -19.26
N ALA A 106 -3.44 2.38 -19.88
CA ALA A 106 -3.55 3.76 -19.39
C ALA A 106 -4.73 4.55 -20.00
N LYS A 107 -5.32 4.07 -21.12
CA LYS A 107 -6.31 4.83 -21.87
C LYS A 107 -7.71 4.24 -21.85
N LYS A 108 -7.82 2.95 -21.62
CA LYS A 108 -9.08 2.21 -21.68
C LYS A 108 -9.31 1.42 -20.39
N PRO A 109 -10.53 1.35 -19.91
CA PRO A 109 -10.88 0.44 -18.84
C PRO A 109 -10.74 -1.02 -19.28
N PHE A 110 -10.61 -1.92 -18.34
CA PHE A 110 -10.54 -3.36 -18.61
C PHE A 110 -11.81 -3.89 -19.29
N ASP A 111 -11.65 -4.82 -20.25
CA ASP A 111 -12.78 -5.53 -20.87
C ASP A 111 -13.38 -6.57 -19.92
N ARG A 112 -12.55 -7.19 -19.11
CA ARG A 112 -12.93 -8.15 -18.06
C ARG A 112 -12.05 -7.92 -16.85
N VAL A 113 -12.62 -8.02 -15.66
CA VAL A 113 -11.88 -7.81 -14.41
C VAL A 113 -12.36 -8.74 -13.29
N SER A 114 -11.47 -9.08 -12.40
CA SER A 114 -11.74 -9.69 -11.10
C SER A 114 -10.83 -9.07 -10.04
N ARG A 115 -11.10 -9.32 -8.76
CA ARG A 115 -10.25 -8.85 -7.66
C ARG A 115 -9.57 -10.02 -6.98
N THR A 116 -8.34 -9.79 -6.51
CA THR A 116 -7.61 -10.80 -5.76
C THR A 116 -8.20 -10.99 -4.36
N ASP A 117 -8.29 -12.27 -3.94
CA ASP A 117 -8.70 -12.67 -2.58
C ASP A 117 -7.58 -12.40 -1.55
N SER A 118 -7.82 -12.81 -0.29
CA SER A 118 -6.84 -12.69 0.81
C SER A 118 -5.55 -13.48 0.58
N ARG A 119 -5.53 -14.42 -0.35
CA ARG A 119 -4.36 -15.22 -0.76
C ARG A 119 -3.74 -14.74 -2.07
N GLY A 120 -4.16 -13.57 -2.56
CA GLY A 120 -3.70 -13.02 -3.82
C GLY A 120 -4.22 -13.74 -5.07
N ARG A 121 -5.19 -14.66 -4.95
CA ARG A 121 -5.72 -15.43 -6.09
C ARG A 121 -6.84 -14.66 -6.76
N PHE A 122 -6.90 -14.77 -8.08
CA PHE A 122 -7.96 -14.22 -8.90
C PHE A 122 -8.51 -15.27 -9.88
N THR A 123 -9.75 -15.07 -10.30
CA THR A 123 -10.38 -15.84 -11.38
C THR A 123 -11.24 -14.89 -12.18
N ILE A 124 -10.90 -14.69 -13.45
CA ILE A 124 -11.67 -13.88 -14.39
C ILE A 124 -12.54 -14.82 -15.18
N ARG A 125 -13.86 -14.58 -15.18
CA ARG A 125 -14.90 -15.42 -15.81
C ARG A 125 -15.64 -14.67 -16.91
N GLY A 126 -16.37 -15.44 -17.72
CA GLY A 126 -17.20 -14.86 -18.78
C GLY A 126 -16.37 -14.31 -19.94
N ILE A 127 -15.27 -14.97 -20.28
CA ILE A 127 -14.34 -14.53 -21.30
C ILE A 127 -14.72 -15.13 -22.64
N ALA A 128 -14.80 -14.31 -23.69
CA ALA A 128 -14.95 -14.76 -25.07
C ALA A 128 -13.65 -15.40 -25.59
N PRO A 129 -13.72 -16.31 -26.57
CA PRO A 129 -12.52 -16.78 -27.27
C PRO A 129 -11.78 -15.61 -27.92
N GLY A 130 -10.47 -15.49 -27.65
CA GLY A 130 -9.66 -14.37 -28.17
C GLY A 130 -8.26 -14.36 -27.62
N LYS A 131 -7.56 -13.25 -27.89
CA LYS A 131 -6.23 -12.96 -27.38
C LYS A 131 -6.31 -11.74 -26.48
N TYR A 132 -5.65 -11.78 -25.34
CA TYR A 132 -5.75 -10.75 -24.32
C TYR A 132 -4.40 -10.43 -23.73
N HIS A 133 -4.18 -9.14 -23.38
CA HIS A 133 -3.19 -8.75 -22.41
C HIS A 133 -3.80 -8.79 -21.00
N ILE A 134 -3.00 -9.17 -20.01
CA ILE A 134 -3.40 -9.21 -18.61
C ILE A 134 -2.60 -8.20 -17.79
N PHE A 135 -3.33 -7.40 -17.00
CA PHE A 135 -2.76 -6.42 -16.10
C PHE A 135 -3.42 -6.49 -14.73
N GLY A 136 -2.64 -6.13 -13.71
CA GLY A 136 -3.15 -5.87 -12.37
C GLY A 136 -3.02 -4.38 -12.04
N LEU A 137 -4.00 -3.82 -11.33
CA LEU A 137 -4.03 -2.42 -10.91
C LEU A 137 -4.58 -2.32 -9.49
N MET A 138 -3.81 -1.67 -8.60
CA MET A 138 -4.29 -1.21 -7.31
C MET A 138 -4.76 0.24 -7.48
N ASP A 139 -5.97 0.38 -7.98
CA ASP A 139 -6.61 1.64 -8.31
C ASP A 139 -7.00 2.39 -7.03
N GLY A 140 -6.27 3.44 -6.71
CA GLY A 140 -6.46 4.25 -5.51
C GLY A 140 -7.56 5.31 -5.65
N ASN A 141 -7.80 5.81 -6.85
CA ASN A 141 -8.77 6.87 -7.14
C ASN A 141 -10.09 6.34 -7.73
N GLN A 142 -10.17 5.03 -8.00
CA GLN A 142 -11.34 4.32 -8.51
C GLN A 142 -11.82 4.79 -9.89
N ASN A 143 -10.87 5.17 -10.73
CA ASN A 143 -11.15 5.58 -12.12
C ASN A 143 -10.99 4.44 -13.13
N TYR A 144 -10.52 3.26 -12.68
CA TYR A 144 -10.30 2.05 -13.47
C TYR A 144 -9.24 2.18 -14.57
N LEU A 145 -8.35 3.16 -14.45
CA LEU A 145 -7.27 3.43 -15.39
C LEU A 145 -5.94 3.55 -14.64
N TYR A 146 -4.86 3.15 -15.27
CA TYR A 146 -3.53 3.45 -14.76
C TYR A 146 -3.14 4.88 -15.16
N ASP A 147 -3.25 5.80 -14.23
CA ASP A 147 -2.97 7.23 -14.46
C ASP A 147 -1.87 7.79 -13.55
N SER A 148 -1.42 7.01 -12.57
CA SER A 148 -0.40 7.44 -11.62
C SER A 148 0.68 6.38 -11.42
N LYS A 149 1.95 6.80 -11.50
CA LYS A 149 3.10 5.95 -11.17
C LYS A 149 3.13 5.49 -9.69
N THR A 150 2.31 6.10 -8.84
CA THR A 150 2.19 5.71 -7.43
C THR A 150 1.26 4.52 -7.22
N GLU A 151 0.46 4.17 -8.21
CA GLU A 151 -0.38 2.99 -8.19
C GLU A 151 0.46 1.74 -8.38
N MET A 152 0.09 0.69 -7.63
CA MET A 152 0.74 -0.61 -7.79
C MET A 152 0.15 -1.31 -9.00
N ILE A 153 1.02 -1.77 -9.91
CA ILE A 153 0.65 -2.46 -11.13
C ILE A 153 1.30 -3.84 -11.20
N ALA A 154 0.70 -4.71 -11.99
CA ALA A 154 1.26 -6.01 -12.36
C ALA A 154 0.92 -6.30 -13.81
N PHE A 155 1.76 -7.01 -14.52
CA PHE A 155 1.49 -7.43 -15.91
C PHE A 155 2.22 -8.71 -16.27
N SER A 156 1.84 -9.27 -17.40
CA SER A 156 2.56 -10.35 -18.06
C SER A 156 2.78 -9.98 -19.52
N ASP A 157 4.00 -10.17 -20.02
CA ASP A 157 4.32 -9.99 -21.44
C ASP A 157 3.70 -11.06 -22.34
N SER A 158 3.23 -12.17 -21.72
CA SER A 158 2.62 -13.27 -22.48
C SER A 158 1.18 -12.95 -22.84
N ILE A 159 0.83 -13.17 -24.10
CA ILE A 159 -0.55 -13.06 -24.55
C ILE A 159 -1.36 -14.22 -23.94
N ILE A 160 -2.46 -13.89 -23.31
CA ILE A 160 -3.39 -14.86 -22.72
C ILE A 160 -4.38 -15.30 -23.79
N VAL A 161 -4.48 -16.62 -23.98
CA VAL A 161 -5.45 -17.25 -24.90
C VAL A 161 -6.30 -18.20 -24.06
N PRO A 162 -7.48 -17.78 -23.61
CA PRO A 162 -8.36 -18.62 -22.81
C PRO A 162 -8.80 -19.86 -23.58
N SER A 163 -8.77 -21.01 -22.92
CA SER A 163 -9.20 -22.28 -23.48
C SER A 163 -9.79 -23.18 -22.41
N MET A 164 -10.35 -24.32 -22.82
CA MET A 164 -10.86 -25.31 -21.89
C MET A 164 -10.52 -26.74 -22.39
N GLU A 165 -10.30 -27.63 -21.44
CA GLU A 165 -10.05 -29.06 -21.69
C GLU A 165 -10.84 -29.95 -20.73
N ALA A 166 -11.09 -31.18 -21.14
CA ALA A 166 -11.66 -32.17 -20.24
C ALA A 166 -10.54 -32.75 -19.35
N ALA A 167 -10.71 -32.67 -18.05
CA ALA A 167 -9.79 -33.20 -17.08
C ALA A 167 -10.46 -34.10 -16.05
N MET A 168 -9.69 -34.87 -15.32
CA MET A 168 -10.18 -35.72 -14.24
C MET A 168 -9.48 -35.34 -12.93
N ARG A 169 -10.27 -35.32 -11.85
CA ARG A 169 -9.73 -35.15 -10.50
C ARG A 169 -10.19 -36.24 -9.56
N GLN A 170 -9.44 -36.50 -8.55
CA GLN A 170 -9.79 -37.40 -7.47
C GLN A 170 -10.44 -36.64 -6.34
N ASP A 171 -11.70 -36.91 -6.08
CA ASP A 171 -12.44 -36.36 -4.95
C ASP A 171 -12.41 -37.39 -3.80
N THR A 172 -11.88 -36.98 -2.65
CA THR A 172 -11.86 -37.81 -1.43
C THR A 172 -13.12 -37.56 -0.64
N LEU A 173 -13.95 -38.60 -0.50
CA LEU A 173 -15.10 -38.59 0.40
C LEU A 173 -14.66 -39.07 1.78
N TRP A 174 -14.93 -38.27 2.80
CA TRP A 174 -14.57 -38.56 4.17
C TRP A 174 -15.80 -39.16 4.92
N LYS A 175 -15.57 -40.23 5.63
CA LYS A 175 -16.59 -40.83 6.51
C LYS A 175 -16.73 -40.04 7.80
N ASP A 176 -15.63 -39.58 8.31
CA ASP A 176 -15.48 -38.70 9.47
C ASP A 176 -14.26 -37.77 9.26
N THR A 177 -13.90 -36.95 10.24
CA THR A 177 -12.80 -35.98 10.14
C THR A 177 -11.42 -36.58 9.90
N VAL A 178 -11.26 -37.91 10.01
CA VAL A 178 -9.94 -38.59 9.96
C VAL A 178 -9.94 -39.77 8.99
N THR A 179 -11.13 -40.38 8.71
CA THR A 179 -11.22 -41.63 7.93
C THR A 179 -11.76 -41.35 6.54
N ILE A 180 -10.99 -41.77 5.53
CA ILE A 180 -11.43 -41.71 4.12
C ILE A 180 -12.44 -42.84 3.88
N ASP A 181 -13.61 -42.49 3.34
CA ASP A 181 -14.62 -43.46 2.93
C ASP A 181 -14.32 -43.99 1.53
N THR A 182 -14.19 -43.09 0.57
CA THR A 182 -13.98 -43.47 -0.85
C THR A 182 -13.25 -42.34 -1.59
N ILE A 183 -12.40 -42.74 -2.55
CA ILE A 183 -11.81 -41.85 -3.53
C ILE A 183 -12.51 -42.06 -4.87
N LYS A 184 -13.18 -41.01 -5.38
CA LYS A 184 -13.86 -41.04 -6.66
C LYS A 184 -13.13 -40.21 -7.70
N THR A 185 -12.93 -40.79 -8.89
CA THR A 185 -12.45 -40.01 -10.04
C THR A 185 -13.63 -39.36 -10.73
N VAL A 186 -13.64 -38.04 -10.80
CA VAL A 186 -14.71 -37.23 -11.38
C VAL A 186 -14.14 -36.43 -12.56
N GLY A 187 -14.84 -36.49 -13.70
CA GLY A 187 -14.53 -35.63 -14.85
C GLY A 187 -14.99 -34.20 -14.58
N TYR A 188 -14.18 -33.24 -14.97
CA TYR A 188 -14.52 -31.82 -14.90
C TYR A 188 -13.94 -31.07 -16.10
N THR A 189 -14.44 -29.86 -16.36
CA THR A 189 -13.86 -28.95 -17.35
C THR A 189 -12.77 -28.10 -16.67
N ARG A 190 -11.56 -28.19 -17.17
CA ARG A 190 -10.44 -27.34 -16.74
C ARG A 190 -10.32 -26.17 -17.68
N PHE A 191 -10.32 -24.98 -17.14
CA PHE A 191 -10.08 -23.74 -17.87
C PHE A 191 -8.61 -23.37 -17.81
N LEU A 192 -8.07 -22.87 -18.90
CA LEU A 192 -6.65 -22.54 -19.05
C LEU A 192 -6.49 -21.13 -19.62
N PRO A 193 -5.39 -20.42 -19.25
CA PRO A 193 -4.43 -20.79 -18.23
C PRO A 193 -4.99 -20.65 -16.80
N ASP A 194 -4.57 -21.54 -15.90
CA ASP A 194 -4.98 -21.56 -14.49
C ASP A 194 -3.82 -21.32 -13.50
N ASP A 195 -2.66 -21.01 -14.02
CA ASP A 195 -1.39 -20.86 -13.30
C ASP A 195 -0.70 -19.50 -13.54
N ILE A 196 -1.46 -18.48 -13.91
CA ILE A 196 -0.90 -17.16 -14.18
C ILE A 196 -0.29 -16.56 -12.89
N ILE A 197 0.98 -16.17 -12.94
CA ILE A 197 1.65 -15.48 -11.85
C ILE A 197 1.96 -14.06 -12.28
N LEU A 198 1.34 -13.09 -11.60
CA LEU A 198 1.63 -11.68 -11.79
C LEU A 198 2.46 -11.17 -10.62
N ARG A 199 3.44 -10.31 -10.90
CA ARG A 199 4.27 -9.66 -9.89
C ARG A 199 3.92 -8.19 -9.81
N ALA A 200 3.40 -7.79 -8.65
CA ALA A 200 2.94 -6.43 -8.42
C ALA A 200 4.07 -5.55 -7.89
N PHE A 201 4.22 -4.37 -8.46
CA PHE A 201 5.20 -3.38 -8.05
C PHE A 201 4.65 -1.96 -8.25
N LYS A 202 5.25 -1.00 -7.57
CA LYS A 202 4.99 0.42 -7.80
C LYS A 202 6.06 0.99 -8.72
N GLY A 203 5.65 1.79 -9.69
CA GLY A 203 6.57 2.56 -10.51
C GLY A 203 7.40 3.52 -9.66
N ILE A 204 8.63 3.79 -10.08
CA ILE A 204 9.45 4.81 -9.45
C ILE A 204 8.89 6.17 -9.87
N ASN A 205 8.51 6.98 -8.90
CA ASN A 205 8.21 8.38 -9.18
C ASN A 205 9.52 9.11 -9.47
N ASP A 206 9.67 9.59 -10.68
CA ASP A 206 10.83 10.34 -11.16
C ASP A 206 10.63 11.87 -11.10
N ARG A 207 9.41 12.31 -10.78
CA ARG A 207 9.13 13.73 -10.58
C ARG A 207 9.59 14.17 -9.20
N GLN A 208 10.61 15.01 -9.17
CA GLN A 208 11.19 15.52 -7.95
C GLN A 208 10.56 16.85 -7.53
N TYR A 209 10.01 16.89 -6.34
CA TYR A 209 9.53 18.10 -5.66
C TYR A 209 9.57 17.89 -4.15
N LEU A 210 9.60 18.98 -3.41
CA LEU A 210 9.46 18.96 -1.95
C LEU A 210 8.02 18.57 -1.59
N SER A 211 7.84 17.39 -1.02
CA SER A 211 6.53 16.85 -0.66
C SER A 211 6.09 17.34 0.71
N LYS A 212 7.00 17.32 1.70
CA LYS A 212 6.74 17.74 3.08
C LYS A 212 7.97 18.38 3.71
N SER A 213 7.71 19.31 4.61
CA SER A 213 8.69 19.88 5.54
C SER A 213 8.07 19.88 6.93
N GLU A 214 8.53 19.01 7.81
CA GLU A 214 7.91 18.79 9.12
C GLU A 214 8.94 18.96 10.25
N ARG A 215 8.54 19.70 11.30
CA ARG A 215 9.31 19.87 12.54
C ARG A 215 8.48 19.37 13.72
N ASP A 216 8.52 18.04 13.92
CA ASP A 216 7.73 17.37 14.94
C ASP A 216 8.31 17.53 16.36
N LYS A 217 9.61 17.57 16.46
CA LYS A 217 10.33 17.80 17.71
C LYS A 217 11.19 19.07 17.61
N GLU A 218 11.60 19.58 18.74
CA GLU A 218 12.40 20.82 18.80
C GLU A 218 13.77 20.68 18.12
N ASN A 219 14.41 19.52 18.33
CA ASN A 219 15.80 19.27 18.00
C ASN A 219 16.03 18.74 16.57
N HIS A 220 14.99 18.49 15.79
CA HIS A 220 15.16 18.09 14.39
C HIS A 220 13.95 18.47 13.52
N PHE A 221 14.17 18.49 12.22
CA PHE A 221 13.13 18.57 11.20
C PHE A 221 13.43 17.63 10.04
N VAL A 222 12.39 17.24 9.32
CA VAL A 222 12.49 16.32 8.19
C VAL A 222 11.99 17.00 6.93
N LEU A 223 12.78 16.87 5.86
CA LEU A 223 12.39 17.23 4.50
C LEU A 223 12.16 15.95 3.70
N SER A 224 10.96 15.80 3.13
CA SER A 224 10.62 14.65 2.32
C SER A 224 10.41 15.08 0.87
N PHE A 225 11.08 14.41 -0.04
CA PHE A 225 10.95 14.60 -1.48
C PHE A 225 10.15 13.47 -2.11
N SER A 226 9.52 13.76 -3.24
CA SER A 226 8.65 12.82 -3.96
C SER A 226 9.40 11.75 -4.74
N ALA A 227 10.68 11.97 -5.01
CA ALA A 227 11.53 11.08 -5.79
C ALA A 227 12.96 11.04 -5.21
N PRO A 228 13.73 9.96 -5.48
CA PRO A 228 15.13 9.88 -5.15
C PRO A 228 15.95 11.02 -5.76
N ALA A 229 16.98 11.48 -5.06
CA ALA A 229 17.89 12.50 -5.55
C ALA A 229 19.34 12.02 -5.48
N ASP A 230 20.12 12.35 -6.53
CA ASP A 230 21.56 12.06 -6.54
C ASP A 230 22.35 13.01 -5.64
N THR A 231 21.80 14.21 -5.38
CA THR A 231 22.43 15.25 -4.59
C THR A 231 21.52 15.73 -3.48
N LEU A 232 22.13 16.07 -2.33
CA LEU A 232 21.39 16.67 -1.22
C LEU A 232 21.03 18.12 -1.54
N PRO A 233 19.89 18.63 -1.07
CA PRO A 233 19.54 20.02 -1.16
C PRO A 233 20.50 20.88 -0.32
N THR A 234 20.73 22.11 -0.76
CA THR A 234 21.48 23.10 0.00
C THR A 234 20.52 23.91 0.87
N LEU A 235 20.86 24.01 2.15
CA LEU A 235 20.05 24.69 3.15
C LEU A 235 20.81 25.91 3.67
N LYS A 236 20.14 27.08 3.68
CA LYS A 236 20.65 28.32 4.23
C LYS A 236 19.69 28.85 5.28
N GLY A 237 20.19 29.11 6.49
CA GLY A 237 19.45 29.77 7.56
C GLY A 237 19.20 31.25 7.24
N LEU A 238 17.96 31.71 7.43
CA LEU A 238 17.59 33.11 7.25
C LEU A 238 17.52 33.85 8.58
N ASN A 239 17.20 33.17 9.68
CA ASN A 239 17.09 33.73 11.02
C ASN A 239 18.05 33.09 12.03
N PHE A 240 18.94 32.22 11.58
CA PHE A 240 19.99 31.58 12.36
C PHE A 240 21.24 31.32 11.49
N ASP A 241 22.39 31.03 12.10
CA ASP A 241 23.61 30.65 11.38
C ASP A 241 23.57 29.14 11.09
N GLU A 242 23.58 28.76 9.81
CA GLU A 242 23.59 27.39 9.39
C GLU A 242 24.93 26.68 9.48
N LYS A 243 26.01 27.42 9.68
CA LYS A 243 27.35 26.85 9.71
C LYS A 243 27.51 25.88 10.87
N ASP A 244 27.77 24.60 10.52
CA ASP A 244 27.89 23.50 11.48
C ASP A 244 26.65 23.26 12.37
N ALA A 245 25.50 23.83 11.99
CA ALA A 245 24.27 23.78 12.78
C ALA A 245 23.61 22.42 12.82
N PHE A 246 23.90 21.51 11.85
CA PHE A 246 23.16 20.28 11.67
C PHE A 246 24.03 19.02 11.64
N ILE A 247 23.44 17.90 12.10
CA ILE A 247 23.83 16.55 11.72
C ILE A 247 22.78 16.10 10.71
N ILE A 248 23.23 15.65 9.55
CA ILE A 248 22.33 15.28 8.45
C ILE A 248 22.26 13.75 8.40
N GLU A 249 21.04 13.23 8.47
CA GLU A 249 20.73 11.81 8.32
C GLU A 249 19.84 11.64 7.09
N THR A 250 20.21 10.76 6.18
CA THR A 250 19.49 10.55 4.93
C THR A 250 19.10 9.09 4.75
N THR A 251 17.99 8.86 4.04
CA THR A 251 17.70 7.54 3.48
C THR A 251 18.72 7.19 2.39
N PRO A 252 18.93 5.89 2.06
CA PRO A 252 19.79 5.49 0.96
C PRO A 252 19.42 6.09 -0.41
N ARG A 253 18.18 6.59 -0.54
CA ARG A 253 17.65 7.19 -1.77
C ARG A 253 17.65 8.73 -1.75
N ASN A 254 18.05 9.36 -0.65
CA ASN A 254 17.98 10.80 -0.42
C ASN A 254 16.58 11.43 -0.62
N ASP A 255 15.54 10.63 -0.46
CA ASP A 255 14.14 11.08 -0.58
C ASP A 255 13.55 11.56 0.76
N SER A 256 14.20 11.23 1.87
CA SER A 256 13.88 11.75 3.19
C SER A 256 15.17 12.13 3.93
N ILE A 257 15.25 13.37 4.37
CA ILE A 257 16.44 13.94 4.98
C ILE A 257 16.06 14.54 6.33
N CYS A 258 16.66 14.02 7.39
CA CYS A 258 16.50 14.51 8.74
C CYS A 258 17.68 15.42 9.10
N TYR A 259 17.38 16.64 9.54
CA TYR A 259 18.36 17.62 10.00
C TYR A 259 18.28 17.74 11.52
N TRP A 260 19.24 17.18 12.22
CA TRP A 260 19.38 17.28 13.66
C TRP A 260 20.11 18.56 14.04
N ILE A 261 19.46 19.41 14.84
CA ILE A 261 19.96 20.73 15.22
C ILE A 261 20.91 20.57 16.40
N LYS A 262 22.18 21.01 16.26
CA LYS A 262 23.19 20.91 17.32
C LYS A 262 23.06 22.02 18.34
N ASP A 263 22.73 23.25 17.91
CA ASP A 263 22.66 24.41 18.78
C ASP A 263 21.31 24.52 19.51
N SER A 264 21.40 24.56 20.84
CA SER A 264 20.27 24.70 21.73
C SER A 264 19.50 26.01 21.55
N LEU A 265 20.16 27.08 21.16
CA LEU A 265 19.49 28.36 20.88
C LEU A 265 18.64 28.29 19.63
N VAL A 266 19.11 27.57 18.61
CA VAL A 266 18.39 27.38 17.35
C VAL A 266 17.19 26.46 17.54
N TYR A 267 17.35 25.34 18.25
CA TYR A 267 16.19 24.42 18.41
C TYR A 267 15.11 24.96 19.37
N GLN A 268 15.41 25.95 20.22
CA GLN A 268 14.43 26.64 21.06
C GLN A 268 13.60 27.68 20.31
N MET A 269 13.98 28.04 19.09
CA MET A 269 13.22 28.99 18.27
C MET A 269 11.87 28.41 17.88
N ASP A 270 10.82 29.21 17.93
CA ASP A 270 9.46 28.75 17.58
C ASP A 270 9.34 28.44 16.08
N THR A 271 10.00 29.20 15.23
CA THR A 271 10.01 29.00 13.78
C THR A 271 11.42 29.19 13.24
N LEU A 272 11.88 28.24 12.45
CA LEU A 272 13.10 28.38 11.67
C LEU A 272 12.74 28.81 10.25
N GLU A 273 13.37 29.85 9.77
CA GLU A 273 13.24 30.32 8.40
C GLU A 273 14.44 29.84 7.60
N VAL A 274 14.15 29.06 6.56
CA VAL A 274 15.17 28.37 5.78
C VAL A 274 14.95 28.60 4.30
N GLN A 275 16.00 29.02 3.61
CA GLN A 275 16.07 28.97 2.15
C GLN A 275 16.58 27.60 1.75
N LEU A 276 15.87 26.92 0.87
CA LEU A 276 16.17 25.59 0.38
C LEU A 276 16.40 25.64 -1.13
N ASP A 277 17.59 25.27 -1.57
CA ASP A 277 17.93 25.13 -2.98
C ASP A 277 17.99 23.64 -3.34
N TYR A 278 17.15 23.21 -4.27
CA TYR A 278 17.02 21.80 -4.66
C TYR A 278 16.63 21.66 -6.14
N LEU A 279 16.72 20.45 -6.67
CA LEU A 279 16.27 20.15 -8.03
C LEU A 279 14.77 19.85 -8.03
N TYR A 280 14.05 20.47 -8.91
CA TYR A 280 12.61 20.33 -9.09
C TYR A 280 12.31 19.89 -10.53
N THR A 281 11.35 18.98 -10.71
CA THR A 281 10.89 18.56 -12.05
C THR A 281 9.83 19.53 -12.55
N ASP A 282 10.12 20.23 -13.64
CA ASP A 282 9.22 21.19 -14.26
C ASP A 282 8.08 20.52 -15.06
N THR A 283 7.25 21.32 -15.71
CA THR A 283 6.13 20.86 -16.55
C THR A 283 6.57 20.11 -17.80
N LEU A 284 7.84 20.24 -18.21
CA LEU A 284 8.45 19.56 -19.34
C LEU A 284 9.20 18.27 -18.92
N ASN A 285 9.04 17.84 -17.66
CA ASN A 285 9.76 16.73 -17.04
C ASN A 285 11.30 16.91 -17.03
N GLN A 286 11.78 18.15 -16.94
CA GLN A 286 13.20 18.46 -16.81
C GLN A 286 13.53 18.84 -15.37
N LEU A 287 14.67 18.37 -14.87
CA LEU A 287 15.18 18.76 -13.55
C LEU A 287 15.80 20.17 -13.65
N VAL A 288 15.20 21.11 -12.96
CA VAL A 288 15.64 22.51 -12.90
C VAL A 288 15.93 22.91 -11.46
N PRO A 289 16.93 23.78 -11.23
CA PRO A 289 17.16 24.32 -9.89
C PRO A 289 15.98 25.16 -9.43
N LYS A 290 15.55 24.94 -8.19
CA LYS A 290 14.49 25.69 -7.54
C LYS A 290 14.94 26.14 -6.15
N THR A 291 14.62 27.38 -5.80
CA THR A 291 14.82 27.96 -4.49
C THR A 291 13.47 28.23 -3.85
N ASP A 292 13.22 27.61 -2.69
CA ASP A 292 12.03 27.85 -1.89
C ASP A 292 12.41 28.37 -0.50
N THR A 293 11.57 29.24 0.06
CA THR A 293 11.68 29.63 1.48
C THR A 293 10.66 28.83 2.27
N ILE A 294 11.12 28.07 3.26
CA ILE A 294 10.27 27.23 4.10
C ILE A 294 10.30 27.74 5.55
N TYR A 295 9.16 27.64 6.21
CA TYR A 295 8.95 28.01 7.60
C TYR A 295 8.70 26.77 8.42
N LEU A 296 9.65 26.39 9.26
CA LEU A 296 9.60 25.19 10.09
C LEU A 296 9.15 25.57 11.50
N ALA A 297 7.84 25.64 11.68
CA ALA A 297 7.26 25.94 12.98
C ALA A 297 7.27 24.69 13.89
N ASN A 298 7.57 24.92 15.17
CA ASN A 298 7.48 23.87 16.18
C ASN A 298 6.00 23.53 16.44
N LYS A 299 5.65 22.24 16.53
CA LYS A 299 4.26 21.79 16.81
C LYS A 299 3.73 22.30 18.15
N LEU A 300 4.61 22.46 19.13
CA LEU A 300 4.25 22.98 20.45
C LEU A 300 4.65 24.44 20.55
N THR A 301 3.70 25.30 20.94
CA THR A 301 4.03 26.69 21.26
C THR A 301 4.93 26.78 22.49
N ARG A 302 5.68 27.88 22.63
CA ARG A 302 6.55 28.11 23.78
C ARG A 302 5.82 27.95 25.11
N GLU A 303 4.61 28.47 25.22
CA GLU A 303 3.78 28.32 26.42
C GLU A 303 3.42 26.86 26.73
N GLN A 304 3.11 26.09 25.70
CA GLN A 304 2.81 24.64 25.87
C GLN A 304 4.04 23.87 26.31
N ARG A 305 5.21 24.18 25.74
CA ARG A 305 6.50 23.59 26.13
C ARG A 305 6.83 23.91 27.59
N GLU A 306 6.73 25.17 27.99
CA GLU A 306 6.94 25.60 29.38
C GLU A 306 5.98 24.91 30.37
N LYS A 307 4.70 24.74 30.00
CA LYS A 307 3.73 24.00 30.80
C LYS A 307 4.09 22.53 30.96
N LEU A 308 4.51 21.87 29.87
CA LEU A 308 4.94 20.47 29.90
C LEU A 308 6.20 20.30 30.75
N GLN A 309 7.18 21.21 30.59
CA GLN A 309 8.41 21.17 31.36
C GLN A 309 8.17 21.43 32.87
N LYS A 310 7.26 22.35 33.22
CA LYS A 310 6.84 22.56 34.62
C LYS A 310 6.17 21.30 35.19
N LYS A 311 5.25 20.66 34.46
CA LYS A 311 4.63 19.41 34.90
C LYS A 311 5.65 18.29 35.10
N ALA A 312 6.57 18.11 34.16
CA ALA A 312 7.62 17.11 34.25
C ALA A 312 8.56 17.35 35.45
N ASN A 313 8.89 18.63 35.74
CA ASN A 313 9.70 19.01 36.90
C ASN A 313 8.92 18.76 38.21
N GLU A 314 7.63 19.07 38.26
CA GLU A 314 6.78 18.79 39.43
C GLU A 314 6.65 17.28 39.71
N GLU A 315 6.51 16.46 38.66
CA GLU A 315 6.49 15.01 38.80
C GLU A 315 7.81 14.45 39.32
N LYS A 316 8.94 14.92 38.76
CA LYS A 316 10.27 14.57 39.25
C LYS A 316 10.47 14.97 40.73
N GLU A 317 9.97 16.14 41.10
CA GLU A 317 10.06 16.60 42.48
C GLU A 317 9.17 15.78 43.43
N LYS A 318 7.96 15.37 42.98
CA LYS A 318 7.09 14.46 43.71
C LYS A 318 7.71 13.06 43.89
N GLU A 319 8.34 12.54 42.84
CA GLU A 319 9.07 11.25 42.93
C GLU A 319 10.27 11.36 43.87
N ARG A 320 11.05 12.48 43.77
CA ARG A 320 12.16 12.72 44.68
C ARG A 320 11.71 12.74 46.13
N LYS A 321 10.63 13.48 46.46
CA LYS A 321 10.06 13.53 47.82
C LYS A 321 9.52 12.17 48.28
N LYS A 322 9.00 11.33 47.38
CA LYS A 322 8.61 9.95 47.70
C LYS A 322 9.79 9.04 48.02
N ARG A 323 10.92 9.18 47.32
CA ARG A 323 12.17 8.43 47.56
C ARG A 323 12.85 8.87 48.88
N GLU A 324 12.94 10.19 49.09
CA GLU A 324 13.45 10.73 50.39
C GLU A 324 12.65 10.19 51.58
N LYS A 325 11.34 10.13 51.49
CA LYS A 325 10.49 9.53 52.56
C LYS A 325 10.70 8.02 52.77
N LYS A 326 11.24 7.31 51.79
CA LYS A 326 11.60 5.89 51.86
C LYS A 326 13.03 5.64 52.37
N GLY A 327 13.77 6.69 52.76
CA GLY A 327 15.12 6.56 53.29
C GLY A 327 16.22 6.47 52.23
N ASP A 328 15.94 6.75 50.99
CA ASP A 328 16.90 6.71 49.90
C ASP A 328 17.59 8.10 49.81
N THR A 329 18.78 8.22 50.41
CA THR A 329 19.56 9.46 50.50
C THR A 329 20.60 9.62 49.38
N ILE A 330 20.65 8.70 48.44
CA ILE A 330 21.62 8.74 47.35
C ILE A 330 21.16 9.76 46.29
N ARG A 331 21.83 10.87 46.18
CA ARG A 331 21.70 11.84 45.08
C ARG A 331 22.32 11.25 43.81
N VAL A 332 21.62 10.31 43.18
CA VAL A 332 21.92 9.89 41.82
C VAL A 332 21.04 10.73 40.91
N GLU A 333 21.65 11.66 40.16
CA GLU A 333 20.94 12.23 39.01
C GLU A 333 20.57 11.08 38.10
N PRO A 334 19.30 10.97 37.66
CA PRO A 334 18.91 9.88 36.80
C PRO A 334 19.71 10.01 35.50
N THR A 335 20.61 9.07 35.28
CA THR A 335 21.32 8.96 34.01
C THR A 335 20.28 8.72 32.92
N ARG A 336 20.18 9.65 31.97
CA ARG A 336 19.30 9.49 30.80
C ARG A 336 19.99 8.53 29.85
N PHE A 337 19.45 7.33 29.75
CA PHE A 337 19.90 6.37 28.76
C PHE A 337 19.25 6.66 27.42
N LEU A 338 20.01 6.50 26.36
CA LEU A 338 19.51 6.56 25.00
C LEU A 338 18.57 5.37 24.77
N THR A 339 17.37 5.62 24.27
CA THR A 339 16.44 4.55 23.92
C THR A 339 16.94 3.83 22.68
N MET A 340 17.13 2.53 22.80
CA MET A 340 17.54 1.65 21.70
C MET A 340 16.41 0.71 21.34
N ASN A 341 16.02 0.68 20.08
CA ASN A 341 15.11 -0.31 19.53
C ASN A 341 15.90 -1.32 18.73
N VAL A 342 15.62 -2.60 18.96
CA VAL A 342 16.27 -3.72 18.28
C VAL A 342 15.23 -4.38 17.38
N ASP A 343 15.47 -4.37 16.08
CA ASP A 343 14.67 -5.11 15.11
C ASP A 343 15.30 -6.50 14.91
N ALA A 344 14.97 -7.40 15.85
CA ALA A 344 15.34 -8.79 15.78
C ALA A 344 14.21 -9.64 16.36
N PRO A 345 13.62 -10.58 15.59
CA PRO A 345 12.71 -11.57 16.13
C PRO A 345 13.44 -12.49 17.11
N SER A 346 12.69 -13.14 18.00
CA SER A 346 13.25 -14.08 19.00
C SER A 346 14.01 -15.27 18.39
N ALA A 347 13.73 -15.59 17.12
CA ALA A 347 14.45 -16.54 16.30
C ALA A 347 14.60 -15.95 14.91
N PHE A 348 15.83 -15.87 14.40
CA PHE A 348 16.12 -15.36 13.07
C PHE A 348 17.23 -16.17 12.40
N ASP A 349 17.24 -16.13 11.08
CA ASP A 349 18.23 -16.85 10.29
C ASP A 349 19.61 -16.18 10.38
N ILE A 350 20.66 -17.00 10.33
CA ILE A 350 22.06 -16.58 10.51
C ILE A 350 22.53 -15.53 9.48
N TYR A 351 21.87 -15.45 8.33
CA TYR A 351 22.17 -14.50 7.26
C TYR A 351 21.39 -13.17 7.36
N ARG A 352 20.50 -13.02 8.34
CA ARG A 352 19.80 -11.75 8.57
C ARG A 352 20.66 -10.78 9.35
N ASN A 353 20.49 -9.49 9.04
CA ASN A 353 21.07 -8.41 9.81
C ASN A 353 20.20 -8.06 11.02
N ILE A 354 20.83 -7.67 12.11
CA ILE A 354 20.16 -7.05 13.26
C ILE A 354 20.28 -5.55 13.08
N TYR A 355 19.14 -4.84 13.10
CA TYR A 355 19.11 -3.41 13.03
C TYR A 355 18.88 -2.82 14.41
N LEU A 356 19.76 -1.90 14.80
CA LEU A 356 19.64 -1.10 16.01
C LEU A 356 19.26 0.31 15.62
N SER A 357 18.13 0.80 16.13
CA SER A 357 17.68 2.16 15.91
C SER A 357 17.63 2.95 17.21
N PHE A 358 18.00 4.20 17.15
CA PHE A 358 18.09 5.10 18.29
C PHE A 358 17.22 6.33 18.03
N GLU A 359 16.69 6.93 19.10
CA GLU A 359 15.87 8.14 19.00
C GLU A 359 16.66 9.41 18.69
N GLU A 360 17.95 9.43 18.93
CA GLU A 360 18.86 10.56 18.71
C GLU A 360 20.16 10.06 18.07
N PRO A 361 20.88 10.89 17.31
CA PRO A 361 22.16 10.50 16.70
C PRO A 361 23.18 10.04 17.74
N ILE A 362 23.91 8.98 17.42
CA ILE A 362 24.94 8.40 18.27
C ILE A 362 26.26 9.11 17.99
N ALA A 363 26.98 9.50 19.05
CA ALA A 363 28.29 10.13 18.93
C ALA A 363 29.42 9.10 18.74
N SER A 364 29.34 7.96 19.42
CA SER A 364 30.32 6.86 19.34
C SER A 364 29.68 5.53 19.70
N ILE A 365 30.24 4.47 19.18
CA ILE A 365 29.92 3.08 19.55
C ILE A 365 31.25 2.45 19.95
N ASP A 366 31.36 1.98 21.20
CA ASP A 366 32.52 1.26 21.72
C ASP A 366 32.33 -0.26 21.63
#